data_d01cee672c2e914cd65867dff38c0d5f
#
_entry.id   d01cee672c2e914cd65867dff38c0d5f
#
_cell.length_a   1.000
_cell.length_b   1.000
_cell.length_c   1.000
_cell.angle_alpha   90.00
_cell.angle_beta   90.00
_cell.angle_gamma   90.00
#
_symmetry.space_group_name_H-M   'P 1'
#
loop_
_entity.id
_entity.type
_entity.pdbx_description
1 polymer ?
#
loop_
_entity_poly.entity_id
_entity_poly.type
_entity_poly.pdbx_seq_one_letter_code
_entity_poly.pdbx_strand_id
1 'polypeptide(L)'
;FEEYTQKMFENYMTLMFDRFLTGHVITRMPEKYYNLVSRNSFSFVDELIDDISKEFYIEIPIEEKIFVFLPIIGMRTPADSKNMYSIELDEKIRPLLQKIVEQIRQELNISIDTHEFTEKFMYHIMFMINRLRYNVHIDNPMFEDIHYKYPLAFKMAEIAARVIKEDAEVVVTQAEMGYLAAYFGVFLEVNTLNQKQQKIAVISDKGRVTAQLFAVQIRKVVDSSSQLDILSPSEAVSG
;
A
#
# COMPACT_ATOMS: atom_id res chain seq x y z
N PHE A 1 2.07 16.30 -5.40
CA PHE A 1 0.98 15.30 -5.32
C PHE A 1 0.96 14.46 -6.59
N GLU A 2 0.51 13.20 -6.48
CA GLU A 2 0.20 12.38 -7.65
C GLU A 2 -0.95 13.00 -8.45
N GLU A 3 -0.95 12.83 -9.79
CA GLU A 3 -1.91 13.44 -10.72
C GLU A 3 -3.38 13.20 -10.32
N TYR A 4 -3.71 11.99 -9.84
CA TYR A 4 -5.06 11.67 -9.37
C TYR A 4 -5.46 12.52 -8.15
N THR A 5 -4.57 12.64 -7.17
CA THR A 5 -4.80 13.43 -5.95
C THR A 5 -4.93 14.92 -6.28
N GLN A 6 -4.09 15.42 -7.20
CA GLN A 6 -4.17 16.80 -7.68
C GLN A 6 -5.53 17.07 -8.34
N LYS A 7 -5.96 16.20 -9.26
CA LYS A 7 -7.26 16.34 -9.92
C LYS A 7 -8.43 16.29 -8.94
N MET A 8 -8.37 15.41 -7.94
CA MET A 8 -9.38 15.35 -6.90
C MET A 8 -9.40 16.65 -6.07
N PHE A 9 -8.24 17.18 -5.71
CA PHE A 9 -8.12 18.43 -4.99
C PHE A 9 -8.71 19.59 -5.79
N GLU A 10 -8.39 19.72 -7.09
CA GLU A 10 -8.96 20.70 -8.00
C GLU A 10 -10.50 20.60 -8.08
N ASN A 11 -11.04 19.38 -8.16
CA ASN A 11 -12.49 19.16 -8.17
C ASN A 11 -13.14 19.60 -6.85
N TYR A 12 -12.52 19.31 -5.69
CA TYR A 12 -13.05 19.72 -4.39
C TYR A 12 -12.98 21.24 -4.20
N MET A 13 -11.93 21.88 -4.68
CA MET A 13 -11.83 23.34 -4.74
C MET A 13 -12.97 23.93 -5.61
N THR A 14 -13.19 23.38 -6.80
CA THR A 14 -14.26 23.82 -7.70
C THR A 14 -15.63 23.68 -7.04
N LEU A 15 -15.91 22.55 -6.38
CA LEU A 15 -17.16 22.33 -5.65
C LEU A 15 -17.34 23.30 -4.47
N MET A 16 -16.27 23.62 -3.76
CA MET A 16 -16.30 24.62 -2.69
C MET A 16 -16.71 26.01 -3.26
N PHE A 17 -16.07 26.44 -4.34
CA PHE A 17 -16.43 27.72 -4.98
C PHE A 17 -17.86 27.73 -5.51
N ASP A 18 -18.31 26.64 -6.14
CA ASP A 18 -19.69 26.53 -6.64
C ASP A 18 -20.71 26.66 -5.49
N ARG A 19 -20.48 25.98 -4.37
CA ARG A 19 -21.31 26.11 -3.17
C ARG A 19 -21.29 27.54 -2.61
N PHE A 20 -20.12 28.16 -2.60
CA PHE A 20 -19.97 29.54 -2.12
C PHE A 20 -20.78 30.50 -2.98
N LEU A 21 -20.68 30.42 -4.31
CA LEU A 21 -21.40 31.25 -5.27
C LEU A 21 -22.92 31.03 -5.24
N THR A 22 -23.37 29.83 -4.90
CA THR A 22 -24.78 29.47 -4.85
C THR A 22 -25.39 29.60 -3.43
N GLY A 23 -24.59 30.00 -2.44
CA GLY A 23 -25.06 30.17 -1.06
C GLY A 23 -25.28 28.88 -0.28
N HIS A 24 -24.67 27.76 -0.72
CA HIS A 24 -24.78 26.42 -0.11
C HIS A 24 -23.51 26.03 0.65
N VAL A 25 -22.90 26.96 1.34
CA VAL A 25 -21.65 26.78 2.08
C VAL A 25 -21.82 25.78 3.20
N ILE A 26 -20.84 24.88 3.38
CA ILE A 26 -20.82 23.96 4.51
C ILE A 26 -20.47 24.74 5.78
N THR A 27 -21.39 24.73 6.76
CA THR A 27 -21.23 25.43 8.04
C THR A 27 -21.17 24.47 9.22
N ARG A 28 -21.32 23.17 8.99
CA ARG A 28 -21.30 22.14 10.04
C ARG A 28 -20.86 20.78 9.46
N MET A 29 -19.97 20.11 10.19
CA MET A 29 -19.55 18.74 9.92
C MET A 29 -19.68 17.85 11.16
N PRO A 30 -19.72 16.51 11.02
CA PRO A 30 -19.56 15.59 12.14
C PRO A 30 -18.25 15.84 12.89
N GLU A 31 -18.27 15.69 14.21
CA GLU A 31 -17.15 16.05 15.11
C GLU A 31 -15.81 15.42 14.69
N LYS A 32 -15.84 14.17 14.20
CA LYS A 32 -14.62 13.46 13.74
C LYS A 32 -13.79 14.21 12.69
N TYR A 33 -14.41 15.08 11.88
CA TYR A 33 -13.71 15.82 10.83
C TYR A 33 -12.87 16.97 11.38
N TYR A 34 -13.27 17.57 12.49
CA TYR A 34 -12.50 18.67 13.11
C TYR A 34 -11.13 18.22 13.64
N ASN A 35 -10.95 16.91 13.89
CA ASN A 35 -9.64 16.35 14.25
C ASN A 35 -8.60 16.49 13.12
N LEU A 36 -9.03 16.77 11.88
CA LEU A 36 -8.13 16.98 10.75
C LEU A 36 -7.38 18.30 10.82
N VAL A 37 -7.94 19.31 11.49
CA VAL A 37 -7.33 20.64 11.64
C VAL A 37 -5.99 20.59 12.38
N SER A 38 -5.82 19.63 13.29
CA SER A 38 -4.56 19.44 14.04
C SER A 38 -3.45 18.73 13.26
N ARG A 39 -3.72 18.29 12.03
CA ARG A 39 -2.71 17.63 11.20
C ARG A 39 -1.74 18.64 10.59
N ASN A 40 -0.44 18.36 10.64
CA ASN A 40 0.58 19.23 10.04
C ASN A 40 0.31 19.51 8.55
N SER A 41 -0.19 18.51 7.81
CA SER A 41 -0.52 18.65 6.39
C SER A 41 -1.75 19.54 6.13
N PHE A 42 -2.56 19.86 7.15
CA PHE A 42 -3.71 20.77 7.02
C PHE A 42 -3.28 22.22 6.78
N SER A 43 -2.13 22.64 7.32
CA SER A 43 -1.62 24.01 7.20
C SER A 43 -1.52 24.47 5.75
N PHE A 44 -1.15 23.56 4.83
CA PHE A 44 -1.10 23.87 3.40
C PHE A 44 -2.45 24.34 2.83
N VAL A 45 -3.54 23.66 3.19
CA VAL A 45 -4.89 24.04 2.73
C VAL A 45 -5.36 25.29 3.47
N ASP A 46 -5.07 25.40 4.75
CA ASP A 46 -5.43 26.56 5.56
C ASP A 46 -4.82 27.84 5.02
N GLU A 47 -3.51 27.86 4.76
CA GLU A 47 -2.80 28.99 4.17
C GLU A 47 -3.32 29.34 2.77
N LEU A 48 -3.50 28.32 1.91
CA LEU A 48 -4.02 28.54 0.55
C LEU A 48 -5.41 29.18 0.55
N ILE A 49 -6.32 28.68 1.39
CA ILE A 49 -7.69 29.20 1.47
C ILE A 49 -7.71 30.60 2.14
N ASP A 50 -6.84 30.85 3.11
CA ASP A 50 -6.70 32.18 3.71
C ASP A 50 -6.20 33.22 2.71
N ASP A 51 -5.29 32.88 1.83
CA ASP A 51 -4.81 33.77 0.79
C ASP A 51 -5.92 34.08 -0.25
N ILE A 52 -6.71 33.07 -0.63
CA ILE A 52 -7.90 33.24 -1.46
C ILE A 52 -8.93 34.14 -0.75
N SER A 53 -9.18 33.91 0.55
CA SER A 53 -10.11 34.70 1.35
C SER A 53 -9.71 36.18 1.37
N LYS A 54 -8.42 36.48 1.51
CA LYS A 54 -7.88 37.85 1.48
C LYS A 54 -8.01 38.50 0.10
N GLU A 55 -7.66 37.77 -0.95
CA GLU A 55 -7.68 38.28 -2.34
C GLU A 55 -9.11 38.65 -2.78
N PHE A 56 -10.08 37.81 -2.44
CA PHE A 56 -11.48 37.99 -2.86
C PHE A 56 -12.37 38.68 -1.79
N TYR A 57 -11.81 39.06 -0.64
CA TYR A 57 -12.57 39.68 0.47
C TYR A 57 -13.78 38.84 0.90
N ILE A 58 -13.59 37.53 1.00
CA ILE A 58 -14.62 36.57 1.43
C ILE A 58 -14.16 35.85 2.69
N GLU A 59 -15.11 35.37 3.50
CA GLU A 59 -14.83 34.53 4.67
C GLU A 59 -15.23 33.10 4.34
N ILE A 60 -14.25 32.18 4.30
CA ILE A 60 -14.46 30.76 4.02
C ILE A 60 -14.44 30.00 5.35
N PRO A 61 -15.55 29.31 5.72
CA PRO A 61 -15.64 28.55 6.96
C PRO A 61 -14.63 27.42 7.04
N ILE A 62 -14.26 27.05 8.27
CA ILE A 62 -13.34 25.95 8.53
C ILE A 62 -13.82 24.62 7.95
N GLU A 63 -15.12 24.41 7.88
CA GLU A 63 -15.73 23.21 7.29
C GLU A 63 -15.43 23.05 5.80
N GLU A 64 -15.40 24.16 5.05
CA GLU A 64 -15.01 24.15 3.65
C GLU A 64 -13.50 23.87 3.48
N LYS A 65 -12.65 24.40 4.36
CA LYS A 65 -11.23 24.07 4.38
C LYS A 65 -11.01 22.59 4.67
N ILE A 66 -11.74 22.02 5.63
CA ILE A 66 -11.72 20.59 5.93
C ILE A 66 -12.19 19.78 4.72
N PHE A 67 -13.26 20.19 4.05
CA PHE A 67 -13.75 19.53 2.84
C PHE A 67 -12.69 19.47 1.75
N VAL A 68 -12.03 20.57 1.46
CA VAL A 68 -10.95 20.66 0.46
C VAL A 68 -9.72 19.83 0.86
N PHE A 69 -9.49 19.59 2.13
CA PHE A 69 -8.40 18.77 2.65
C PHE A 69 -8.62 17.25 2.46
N LEU A 70 -9.87 16.79 2.30
CA LEU A 70 -10.18 15.35 2.23
C LEU A 70 -9.42 14.58 1.13
N PRO A 71 -9.23 15.09 -0.09
CA PRO A 71 -8.42 14.41 -1.10
C PRO A 71 -6.96 14.21 -0.69
N ILE A 72 -6.41 15.12 0.10
CA ILE A 72 -5.02 15.07 0.57
C ILE A 72 -4.86 14.00 1.64
N ILE A 73 -5.73 14.00 2.66
CA ILE A 73 -5.65 13.01 3.75
C ILE A 73 -5.97 11.59 3.28
N GLY A 74 -6.80 11.47 2.25
CA GLY A 74 -7.20 10.20 1.64
C GLY A 74 -6.49 9.87 0.32
N MET A 75 -5.32 10.47 0.04
CA MET A 75 -4.63 10.28 -1.22
C MET A 75 -4.28 8.80 -1.50
N ARG A 76 -4.01 8.48 -2.76
CA ARG A 76 -3.41 7.19 -3.13
C ARG A 76 -1.92 7.20 -2.79
N THR A 77 -1.38 6.00 -2.54
CA THR A 77 0.07 5.85 -2.35
C THR A 77 0.80 6.23 -3.64
N PRO A 78 1.67 7.24 -3.64
CA PRO A 78 2.40 7.65 -4.84
C PRO A 78 3.25 6.52 -5.40
N ALA A 79 3.34 6.41 -6.72
CA ALA A 79 4.22 5.45 -7.39
C ALA A 79 5.71 5.77 -7.12
N ASP A 80 6.05 7.06 -7.05
CA ASP A 80 7.39 7.54 -6.75
C ASP A 80 7.59 7.69 -5.23
N SER A 81 8.53 6.91 -4.68
CA SER A 81 8.88 6.94 -3.26
C SER A 81 9.49 8.28 -2.79
N LYS A 82 10.07 9.08 -3.69
CA LYS A 82 10.67 10.38 -3.31
C LYS A 82 9.66 11.36 -2.72
N ASN A 83 8.40 11.27 -3.14
CA ASN A 83 7.34 12.13 -2.65
C ASN A 83 6.75 11.65 -1.30
N MET A 84 7.17 10.49 -0.79
CA MET A 84 6.64 9.93 0.45
C MET A 84 7.41 10.37 1.70
N TYR A 85 8.68 10.78 1.55
CA TYR A 85 9.52 11.17 2.70
C TYR A 85 9.03 12.40 3.47
N SER A 86 8.16 13.21 2.88
CA SER A 86 7.53 14.36 3.54
C SER A 86 6.23 14.03 4.28
N ILE A 87 5.75 12.77 4.16
CA ILE A 87 4.50 12.33 4.76
C ILE A 87 4.81 11.56 6.04
N GLU A 88 4.36 12.10 7.17
CA GLU A 88 4.51 11.45 8.46
C GLU A 88 3.62 10.20 8.53
N LEU A 89 4.25 9.04 8.77
CA LEU A 89 3.53 7.79 8.96
C LEU A 89 2.99 7.73 10.39
N ASP A 90 1.69 7.47 10.54
CA ASP A 90 1.07 7.28 11.85
C ASP A 90 1.72 6.07 12.56
N GLU A 91 2.21 6.28 13.77
CA GLU A 91 2.92 5.28 14.59
C GLU A 91 2.10 3.99 14.81
N LYS A 92 0.77 4.09 14.75
CA LYS A 92 -0.15 2.94 14.91
C LYS A 92 -0.15 1.99 13.71
N ILE A 93 0.32 2.42 12.55
CA ILE A 93 0.28 1.61 11.32
C ILE A 93 1.26 0.44 11.39
N ARG A 94 2.44 0.65 11.96
CA ARG A 94 3.45 -0.43 12.08
C ARG A 94 2.97 -1.59 12.97
N PRO A 95 2.44 -1.36 14.18
CA PRO A 95 1.84 -2.42 15.00
C PRO A 95 0.65 -3.10 14.31
N LEU A 96 -0.20 -2.35 13.62
CA LEU A 96 -1.32 -2.90 12.87
C LEU A 96 -0.86 -3.86 11.77
N LEU A 97 0.17 -3.46 10.99
CA LEU A 97 0.74 -4.34 9.97
C LEU A 97 1.30 -5.63 10.58
N GLN A 98 1.99 -5.56 11.72
CA GLN A 98 2.49 -6.73 12.42
C GLN A 98 1.36 -7.70 12.81
N LYS A 99 0.23 -7.16 13.31
CA LYS A 99 -0.96 -7.98 13.62
C LYS A 99 -1.52 -8.64 12.34
N ILE A 100 -1.61 -7.91 11.23
CA ILE A 100 -2.08 -8.44 9.96
C ILE A 100 -1.20 -9.60 9.49
N VAL A 101 0.12 -9.42 9.48
CA VAL A 101 1.08 -10.44 9.04
C VAL A 101 1.03 -11.67 9.93
N GLU A 102 0.95 -11.49 11.25
CA GLU A 102 0.84 -12.59 12.21
C GLU A 102 -0.48 -13.36 12.03
N GLN A 103 -1.59 -12.68 11.80
CA GLN A 103 -2.88 -13.34 11.57
C GLN A 103 -2.88 -14.14 10.26
N ILE A 104 -2.28 -13.61 9.19
CA ILE A 104 -2.10 -14.33 7.93
C ILE A 104 -1.23 -15.57 8.14
N ARG A 105 -0.13 -15.45 8.89
CA ARG A 105 0.73 -16.58 9.22
C ARG A 105 -0.03 -17.68 9.96
N GLN A 106 -0.84 -17.32 10.95
CA GLN A 106 -1.61 -18.27 11.75
C GLN A 106 -2.70 -18.99 10.94
N GLU A 107 -3.42 -18.28 10.06
CA GLU A 107 -4.56 -18.84 9.34
C GLU A 107 -4.16 -19.57 8.04
N LEU A 108 -3.13 -19.08 7.33
CA LEU A 108 -2.74 -19.59 6.02
C LEU A 108 -1.39 -20.29 6.02
N ASN A 109 -0.63 -20.26 7.12
CA ASN A 109 0.75 -20.74 7.20
C ASN A 109 1.68 -20.06 6.17
N ILE A 110 1.44 -18.80 5.86
CA ILE A 110 2.24 -17.98 4.95
C ILE A 110 3.04 -16.97 5.76
N SER A 111 4.36 -17.01 5.62
CA SER A 111 5.26 -16.02 6.21
C SER A 111 5.49 -14.88 5.23
N ILE A 112 5.18 -13.66 5.65
CA ILE A 112 5.43 -12.44 4.89
C ILE A 112 6.72 -11.83 5.39
N ASP A 113 7.75 -11.74 4.52
CA ASP A 113 8.93 -10.94 4.81
C ASP A 113 8.56 -9.46 4.72
N THR A 114 8.67 -8.79 5.86
CA THR A 114 8.25 -7.40 5.99
C THR A 114 9.28 -6.41 5.47
N HIS A 115 10.51 -6.80 5.12
CA HIS A 115 11.58 -5.86 4.78
C HIS A 115 11.43 -5.18 3.41
N GLU A 116 11.00 -5.88 2.37
CA GLU A 116 10.89 -5.31 1.02
C GLU A 116 9.53 -4.70 0.70
N PHE A 117 8.50 -5.18 1.37
CA PHE A 117 7.09 -4.86 1.08
C PHE A 117 6.54 -3.72 1.96
N THR A 118 7.25 -3.41 3.05
CA THR A 118 6.68 -2.78 4.24
C THR A 118 6.32 -1.32 4.07
N GLU A 119 7.16 -0.49 3.47
CA GLU A 119 6.97 0.96 3.54
C GLU A 119 5.78 1.44 2.71
N LYS A 120 5.74 1.07 1.43
CA LYS A 120 4.63 1.45 0.53
C LYS A 120 3.29 0.89 0.99
N PHE A 121 3.29 -0.33 1.54
CA PHE A 121 2.09 -0.95 2.06
C PHE A 121 1.60 -0.28 3.34
N MET A 122 2.49 0.16 4.23
CA MET A 122 2.12 0.93 5.41
C MET A 122 1.44 2.25 5.02
N TYR A 123 1.99 2.99 4.06
CA TYR A 123 1.35 4.20 3.55
C TYR A 123 -0.02 3.90 2.92
N HIS A 124 -0.12 2.81 2.15
CA HIS A 124 -1.40 2.39 1.59
C HIS A 124 -2.45 2.14 2.69
N ILE A 125 -2.09 1.37 3.73
CA ILE A 125 -2.99 1.11 4.88
C ILE A 125 -3.39 2.42 5.56
N MET A 126 -2.46 3.33 5.80
CA MET A 126 -2.72 4.62 6.43
C MET A 126 -3.73 5.46 5.61
N PHE A 127 -3.48 5.63 4.33
CA PHE A 127 -4.37 6.40 3.46
C PHE A 127 -5.73 5.72 3.30
N MET A 128 -5.77 4.40 3.19
CA MET A 128 -7.01 3.62 3.16
C MET A 128 -7.83 3.84 4.44
N ILE A 129 -7.22 3.73 5.62
CA ILE A 129 -7.92 3.96 6.89
C ILE A 129 -8.47 5.40 6.95
N ASN A 130 -7.71 6.38 6.47
CA ASN A 130 -8.17 7.77 6.40
C ASN A 130 -9.37 7.89 5.45
N ARG A 131 -9.31 7.32 4.25
CA ARG A 131 -10.45 7.32 3.31
C ARG A 131 -11.70 6.71 3.95
N LEU A 132 -11.57 5.55 4.56
CA LEU A 132 -12.69 4.86 5.22
C LEU A 132 -13.25 5.67 6.39
N ARG A 133 -12.39 6.26 7.21
CA ARG A 133 -12.78 7.07 8.38
C ARG A 133 -13.50 8.36 7.98
N TYR A 134 -13.04 9.01 6.93
CA TYR A 134 -13.56 10.30 6.47
C TYR A 134 -14.46 10.20 5.23
N ASN A 135 -14.91 8.99 4.88
CA ASN A 135 -15.82 8.72 3.77
C ASN A 135 -15.32 9.27 2.41
N VAL A 136 -14.02 9.19 2.16
CA VAL A 136 -13.43 9.50 0.85
C VAL A 136 -13.52 8.25 -0.01
N HIS A 137 -14.33 8.28 -1.05
CA HIS A 137 -14.53 7.13 -1.92
C HIS A 137 -13.47 7.03 -3.00
N ILE A 138 -13.06 5.80 -3.29
CA ILE A 138 -12.26 5.47 -4.47
C ILE A 138 -12.90 4.32 -5.22
N ASP A 139 -12.71 4.30 -6.55
CA ASP A 139 -13.09 3.18 -7.39
C ASP A 139 -11.91 2.25 -7.64
N ASN A 140 -12.19 0.97 -7.79
CA ASN A 140 -11.20 -0.01 -8.21
C ASN A 140 -11.72 -0.78 -9.43
N PRO A 141 -11.38 -0.32 -10.65
CA PRO A 141 -11.85 -0.98 -11.88
C PRO A 141 -11.26 -2.38 -12.08
N MET A 142 -10.20 -2.74 -11.33
CA MET A 142 -9.54 -4.04 -11.43
C MET A 142 -10.05 -5.04 -10.38
N PHE A 143 -11.07 -4.71 -9.58
CA PHE A 143 -11.53 -5.54 -8.48
C PHE A 143 -11.87 -6.98 -8.93
N GLU A 144 -12.70 -7.14 -9.96
CA GLU A 144 -13.12 -8.44 -10.49
C GLU A 144 -11.94 -9.25 -11.03
N ASP A 145 -11.04 -8.61 -11.77
CA ASP A 145 -9.84 -9.25 -12.30
C ASP A 145 -8.92 -9.77 -11.20
N ILE A 146 -8.69 -8.97 -10.16
CA ILE A 146 -7.85 -9.33 -9.02
C ILE A 146 -8.49 -10.47 -8.22
N HIS A 147 -9.79 -10.37 -7.96
CA HIS A 147 -10.54 -11.40 -7.24
C HIS A 147 -10.46 -12.76 -7.93
N TYR A 148 -10.61 -12.77 -9.27
CA TYR A 148 -10.56 -14.02 -10.05
C TYR A 148 -9.14 -14.59 -10.20
N LYS A 149 -8.15 -13.73 -10.48
CA LYS A 149 -6.78 -14.18 -10.80
C LYS A 149 -5.95 -14.52 -9.56
N TYR A 150 -6.23 -13.87 -8.42
CA TYR A 150 -5.41 -13.99 -7.21
C TYR A 150 -6.24 -14.37 -5.97
N PRO A 151 -6.89 -15.55 -5.97
CA PRO A 151 -7.80 -15.92 -4.87
C PRO A 151 -7.08 -16.02 -3.51
N LEU A 152 -5.82 -16.44 -3.48
CA LEU A 152 -5.03 -16.49 -2.24
C LEU A 152 -4.73 -15.08 -1.71
N ALA A 153 -4.33 -14.16 -2.59
CA ALA A 153 -4.12 -12.76 -2.22
C ALA A 153 -5.41 -12.11 -1.70
N PHE A 154 -6.55 -12.46 -2.32
CA PHE A 154 -7.85 -12.00 -1.86
C PHE A 154 -8.19 -12.53 -0.47
N LYS A 155 -7.87 -13.81 -0.20
CA LYS A 155 -8.03 -14.39 1.14
C LYS A 155 -7.16 -13.69 2.20
N MET A 156 -5.93 -13.33 1.85
CA MET A 156 -5.06 -12.52 2.72
C MET A 156 -5.67 -11.14 2.98
N ALA A 157 -6.26 -10.51 1.96
CA ALA A 157 -6.94 -9.23 2.10
C ALA A 157 -8.17 -9.31 3.02
N GLU A 158 -8.95 -10.39 2.98
CA GLU A 158 -10.07 -10.62 3.91
C GLU A 158 -9.59 -10.70 5.37
N ILE A 159 -8.47 -11.40 5.61
CA ILE A 159 -7.87 -11.47 6.94
C ILE A 159 -7.40 -10.08 7.40
N ALA A 160 -6.69 -9.36 6.53
CA ALA A 160 -6.25 -8.00 6.82
C ALA A 160 -7.43 -7.05 7.12
N ALA A 161 -8.50 -7.12 6.34
CA ALA A 161 -9.70 -6.32 6.54
C ALA A 161 -10.38 -6.56 7.89
N ARG A 162 -10.39 -7.80 8.37
CA ARG A 162 -10.91 -8.16 9.70
C ARG A 162 -10.06 -7.55 10.81
N VAL A 163 -8.74 -7.69 10.73
CA VAL A 163 -7.81 -7.09 11.70
C VAL A 163 -7.92 -5.56 11.71
N ILE A 164 -8.03 -4.93 10.52
CA ILE A 164 -8.21 -3.48 10.40
C ILE A 164 -9.54 -3.04 11.02
N LYS A 165 -10.61 -3.78 10.82
CA LYS A 165 -11.90 -3.48 11.44
C LYS A 165 -11.83 -3.51 12.96
N GLU A 166 -11.13 -4.48 13.53
CA GLU A 166 -10.99 -4.64 14.98
C GLU A 166 -10.08 -3.57 15.61
N ASP A 167 -9.00 -3.20 14.92
CA ASP A 167 -7.98 -2.29 15.45
C ASP A 167 -8.25 -0.80 15.17
N ALA A 168 -8.73 -0.49 13.96
CA ALA A 168 -8.96 0.88 13.49
C ALA A 168 -10.44 1.30 13.47
N GLU A 169 -11.37 0.38 13.80
CA GLU A 169 -12.81 0.60 13.83
C GLU A 169 -13.40 1.11 12.50
N VAL A 170 -12.82 0.67 11.38
CA VAL A 170 -13.30 0.99 10.02
C VAL A 170 -13.65 -0.28 9.25
N VAL A 171 -14.64 -0.20 8.36
CA VAL A 171 -15.04 -1.32 7.51
C VAL A 171 -14.43 -1.14 6.13
N VAL A 172 -13.61 -2.12 5.71
CA VAL A 172 -12.97 -2.11 4.40
C VAL A 172 -14.01 -2.36 3.31
N THR A 173 -14.11 -1.44 2.35
CA THR A 173 -15.02 -1.54 1.20
C THR A 173 -14.50 -2.54 0.15
N GLN A 174 -15.34 -2.95 -0.80
CA GLN A 174 -14.91 -3.80 -1.92
C GLN A 174 -13.76 -3.22 -2.72
N ALA A 175 -13.83 -1.93 -3.05
CA ALA A 175 -12.76 -1.26 -3.80
C ALA A 175 -11.41 -1.33 -3.07
N GLU A 176 -11.41 -1.05 -1.77
CA GLU A 176 -10.22 -1.12 -0.92
C GLU A 176 -9.73 -2.55 -0.71
N MET A 177 -10.65 -3.52 -0.61
CA MET A 177 -10.32 -4.94 -0.56
C MET A 177 -9.53 -5.38 -1.79
N GLY A 178 -9.94 -4.92 -2.98
CA GLY A 178 -9.21 -5.19 -4.23
C GLY A 178 -7.80 -4.59 -4.23
N TYR A 179 -7.61 -3.40 -3.67
CA TYR A 179 -6.26 -2.82 -3.54
C TYR A 179 -5.39 -3.60 -2.53
N LEU A 180 -5.94 -4.00 -1.38
CA LEU A 180 -5.21 -4.87 -0.45
C LEU A 180 -4.81 -6.18 -1.12
N ALA A 181 -5.73 -6.81 -1.86
CA ALA A 181 -5.45 -8.05 -2.59
C ALA A 181 -4.38 -7.84 -3.67
N ALA A 182 -4.35 -6.69 -4.37
CA ALA A 182 -3.30 -6.37 -5.32
C ALA A 182 -1.92 -6.31 -4.67
N TYR A 183 -1.79 -5.68 -3.50
CA TYR A 183 -0.54 -5.66 -2.74
C TYR A 183 -0.09 -7.07 -2.34
N PHE A 184 -1.00 -7.90 -1.81
CA PHE A 184 -0.67 -9.29 -1.48
C PHE A 184 -0.36 -10.14 -2.71
N GLY A 185 -1.01 -9.86 -3.87
CA GLY A 185 -0.70 -10.49 -5.15
C GLY A 185 0.74 -10.22 -5.60
N VAL A 186 1.17 -8.97 -5.55
CA VAL A 186 2.56 -8.59 -5.85
C VAL A 186 3.53 -9.32 -4.90
N PHE A 187 3.22 -9.35 -3.59
CA PHE A 187 4.02 -10.08 -2.61
C PHE A 187 4.15 -11.57 -2.95
N LEU A 188 3.06 -12.24 -3.29
CA LEU A 188 3.07 -13.67 -3.65
C LEU A 188 3.88 -13.94 -4.93
N GLU A 189 3.77 -13.07 -5.94
CA GLU A 189 4.55 -13.20 -7.19
C GLU A 189 6.05 -13.00 -6.95
N VAL A 190 6.45 -11.98 -6.19
CA VAL A 190 7.86 -11.73 -5.84
C VAL A 190 8.44 -12.91 -5.07
N ASN A 191 7.72 -13.44 -4.08
CA ASN A 191 8.19 -14.62 -3.32
C ASN A 191 8.27 -15.89 -4.19
N THR A 192 7.34 -16.08 -5.12
CA THR A 192 7.41 -17.20 -6.07
C THR A 192 8.63 -17.09 -6.96
N LEU A 193 8.97 -15.87 -7.43
CA LEU A 193 10.18 -15.63 -8.21
C LEU A 193 11.44 -15.88 -7.38
N ASN A 194 11.48 -15.44 -6.13
CA ASN A 194 12.61 -15.67 -5.21
C ASN A 194 12.77 -17.15 -4.85
N GLN A 195 11.67 -17.91 -4.71
CA GLN A 195 11.71 -19.36 -4.48
C GLN A 195 12.18 -20.14 -5.71
N LYS A 196 12.01 -19.62 -6.91
CA LYS A 196 12.55 -20.21 -8.14
C LYS A 196 14.07 -20.06 -8.26
N GLN A 197 14.71 -19.17 -7.51
CA GLN A 197 16.16 -19.08 -7.37
C GLN A 197 16.67 -20.20 -6.45
N GLN A 198 16.58 -21.45 -6.93
CA GLN A 198 17.13 -22.58 -6.18
C GLN A 198 18.66 -22.54 -6.22
N LYS A 199 19.30 -22.72 -5.06
CA LYS A 199 20.72 -23.03 -5.00
C LYS A 199 20.90 -24.53 -5.16
N ILE A 200 21.51 -24.93 -6.25
CA ILE A 200 21.73 -26.34 -6.61
C ILE A 200 23.22 -26.62 -6.47
N ALA A 201 23.58 -27.50 -5.58
CA ALA A 201 24.97 -27.99 -5.48
C ALA A 201 25.10 -29.29 -6.28
N VAL A 202 26.03 -29.32 -7.23
CA VAL A 202 26.42 -30.53 -7.94
C VAL A 202 27.67 -31.09 -7.31
N ILE A 203 27.54 -32.23 -6.64
CA ILE A 203 28.64 -32.90 -5.93
C ILE A 203 29.03 -34.15 -6.70
N SER A 204 30.30 -34.34 -6.99
CA SER A 204 30.80 -35.54 -7.67
C SER A 204 32.14 -35.99 -7.10
N ASP A 205 32.23 -37.29 -6.79
CA ASP A 205 33.46 -38.01 -6.41
C ASP A 205 34.34 -38.37 -7.63
N LYS A 206 33.76 -38.24 -8.84
CA LYS A 206 34.44 -38.63 -10.11
C LYS A 206 35.19 -37.46 -10.78
N GLY A 207 35.41 -36.39 -10.02
CA GLY A 207 36.20 -35.25 -10.46
C GLY A 207 35.39 -34.12 -11.09
N ARG A 208 36.05 -32.96 -11.20
CA ARG A 208 35.43 -31.68 -11.58
C ARG A 208 34.83 -31.65 -12.98
N VAL A 209 35.43 -32.36 -13.95
CA VAL A 209 34.93 -32.41 -15.31
C VAL A 209 33.59 -33.16 -15.41
N THR A 210 33.43 -34.24 -14.65
CA THR A 210 32.17 -34.98 -14.57
C THR A 210 31.08 -34.12 -13.90
N ALA A 211 31.41 -33.44 -12.84
CA ALA A 211 30.49 -32.48 -12.17
C ALA A 211 30.06 -31.34 -13.12
N GLN A 212 30.97 -30.81 -13.94
CA GLN A 212 30.67 -29.79 -14.95
C GLN A 212 29.72 -30.31 -16.03
N LEU A 213 29.88 -31.53 -16.52
CA LEU A 213 28.97 -32.14 -17.51
C LEU A 213 27.55 -32.28 -16.93
N PHE A 214 27.41 -32.72 -15.69
CA PHE A 214 26.12 -32.78 -15.01
C PHE A 214 25.53 -31.38 -14.80
N ALA A 215 26.32 -30.42 -14.38
CA ALA A 215 25.89 -29.04 -14.22
C ALA A 215 25.31 -28.42 -15.50
N VAL A 216 25.97 -28.69 -16.67
CA VAL A 216 25.45 -28.24 -17.98
C VAL A 216 24.13 -28.92 -18.34
N GLN A 217 23.95 -30.20 -18.00
CA GLN A 217 22.68 -30.88 -18.25
C GLN A 217 21.57 -30.38 -17.32
N ILE A 218 21.85 -30.15 -16.04
CA ILE A 218 20.92 -29.60 -15.06
C ILE A 218 20.47 -28.20 -15.48
N ARG A 219 21.38 -27.35 -15.97
CA ARG A 219 21.04 -26.00 -16.48
C ARG A 219 20.01 -25.96 -17.61
N LYS A 220 19.83 -27.08 -18.35
CA LYS A 220 18.83 -27.17 -19.41
C LYS A 220 17.40 -27.40 -18.90
N VAL A 221 17.27 -27.89 -17.68
CA VAL A 221 15.97 -28.28 -17.10
C VAL A 221 15.59 -27.41 -15.88
N VAL A 222 16.52 -26.60 -15.38
CA VAL A 222 16.32 -25.73 -14.24
C VAL A 222 16.19 -24.29 -14.72
N ASP A 223 15.41 -23.49 -13.98
CA ASP A 223 15.20 -22.05 -14.28
C ASP A 223 16.55 -21.31 -14.37
N SER A 224 16.66 -20.42 -15.37
CA SER A 224 17.88 -19.63 -15.64
C SER A 224 18.33 -18.75 -14.46
N SER A 225 17.41 -18.45 -13.53
CA SER A 225 17.66 -17.67 -12.32
C SER A 225 18.28 -18.49 -11.18
N SER A 226 18.30 -19.84 -11.28
CA SER A 226 18.85 -20.71 -10.23
C SER A 226 20.37 -20.64 -10.20
N GLN A 227 20.94 -20.48 -8.98
CA GLN A 227 22.38 -20.55 -8.75
C GLN A 227 22.83 -22.02 -8.71
N LEU A 228 23.82 -22.36 -9.54
CA LEU A 228 24.33 -23.73 -9.63
C LEU A 228 25.83 -23.72 -9.27
N ASP A 229 26.17 -24.35 -8.14
CA ASP A 229 27.51 -24.45 -7.62
C ASP A 229 28.04 -25.88 -7.78
N ILE A 230 29.32 -26.03 -8.13
CA ILE A 230 29.99 -27.33 -8.24
C ILE A 230 30.91 -27.47 -7.03
N LEU A 231 30.62 -28.44 -6.18
CA LEU A 231 31.35 -28.70 -4.96
C LEU A 231 32.03 -30.07 -4.98
N SER A 232 33.19 -30.19 -4.34
CA SER A 232 33.76 -31.48 -4.01
C SER A 232 33.05 -32.09 -2.79
N PRO A 233 33.11 -33.41 -2.56
CA PRO A 233 32.54 -34.03 -1.37
C PRO A 233 33.06 -33.45 -0.06
N SER A 234 34.30 -33.01 -0.02
CA SER A 234 34.90 -32.37 1.17
C SER A 234 34.37 -30.95 1.43
N GLU A 235 34.08 -30.16 0.37
CA GLU A 235 33.47 -28.83 0.50
C GLU A 235 32.01 -28.90 0.91
N ALA A 236 31.29 -29.95 0.50
CA ALA A 236 29.88 -30.15 0.83
C ALA A 236 29.63 -30.54 2.31
N VAL A 237 30.65 -31.08 3.02
CA VAL A 237 30.54 -31.47 4.41
C VAL A 237 30.96 -30.35 5.37
N SER A 238 31.69 -29.35 4.88
CA SER A 238 32.23 -28.22 5.68
C SER A 238 31.38 -26.94 5.65
N GLY A 239 30.27 -26.90 4.91
CA GLY A 239 29.29 -25.79 4.86
C GLY A 239 27.94 -26.21 5.39
#